data_e212abf6a4b31082cbe2d606dbe78785
#
_entry.id   e212abf6a4b31082cbe2d606dbe78785
#
_cell.length_a   1.000
_cell.length_b   1.000
_cell.length_c   1.000
_cell.angle_alpha   90.00
_cell.angle_beta   90.00
_cell.angle_gamma   90.00
#
_symmetry.space_group_name_H-M   'P 1'
#
loop_
_entity.id
_entity.type
_entity.pdbx_description
1 polymer ?
#
loop_
_entity_poly.entity_id
_entity_poly.type
_entity_poly.pdbx_seq_one_letter_code
_entity_poly.pdbx_strand_id
1 'polypeptide(L)'
;MTVWLVLLLAGGGSLFGGEPVPEADSIVPELMPVPPVSGRTDASGEEYGFYVYSRLGFRSVRGGIAVYLDFGVDKLRPYLMDDQGSRLVFDSLLEALNYLSARGWELVQVYLDVDDGDSSERYLLRKRLCDFTPQEREIYDGHVRR
;
A
#
# COMPACT_ATOMS: atom_id res chain seq x y z
N MET A 1 -7.34 16.49 68.77
CA MET A 1 -8.71 17.00 68.71
C MET A 1 -9.01 17.08 67.20
N THR A 2 -9.83 16.37 66.56
CA THR A 2 -11.14 15.76 66.70
C THR A 2 -11.29 14.80 65.55
N VAL A 3 -11.38 13.58 65.68
CA VAL A 3 -12.35 12.49 65.53
C VAL A 3 -13.63 12.89 64.76
N TRP A 4 -14.03 12.05 63.94
CA TRP A 4 -15.34 11.68 63.38
C TRP A 4 -15.24 11.30 61.91
N LEU A 5 -15.83 10.31 61.33
CA LEU A 5 -16.66 9.17 61.75
C LEU A 5 -16.79 8.25 60.53
N VAL A 6 -16.71 6.99 60.83
CA VAL A 6 -17.08 5.89 59.88
C VAL A 6 -18.58 5.97 59.56
N LEU A 7 -18.94 5.77 58.31
CA LEU A 7 -20.24 5.23 58.01
C LEU A 7 -20.14 4.13 56.93
N LEU A 8 -20.27 2.91 57.43
CA LEU A 8 -20.62 1.75 56.64
C LEU A 8 -22.06 1.88 56.19
N LEU A 9 -22.33 1.70 54.91
CA LEU A 9 -23.63 1.26 54.42
C LEU A 9 -23.41 0.15 53.44
N ALA A 10 -23.70 -1.04 53.94
CA ALA A 10 -23.98 -2.24 53.14
C ALA A 10 -25.30 -2.08 52.43
N GLY A 11 -25.38 -2.64 51.27
CA GLY A 11 -26.71 -2.96 50.68
C GLY A 11 -26.78 -2.82 49.19
N GLY A 12 -27.04 -3.91 48.54
CA GLY A 12 -27.69 -3.90 47.24
C GLY A 12 -27.00 -4.71 46.17
N GLY A 13 -27.26 -6.02 46.19
CA GLY A 13 -26.97 -6.89 45.05
C GLY A 13 -27.67 -6.43 43.81
N SER A 14 -26.97 -6.40 42.70
CA SER A 14 -27.58 -6.39 41.39
C SER A 14 -27.02 -7.57 40.63
N LEU A 15 -27.87 -8.53 40.48
CA LEU A 15 -27.78 -9.64 39.54
C LEU A 15 -27.84 -9.06 38.10
N PHE A 16 -26.72 -8.80 37.54
CA PHE A 16 -26.65 -8.73 36.08
C PHE A 16 -26.18 -10.10 35.62
N GLY A 17 -27.18 -10.91 35.23
CA GLY A 17 -26.98 -12.06 34.40
C GLY A 17 -26.34 -11.58 33.11
N GLY A 18 -25.04 -11.76 33.00
CA GLY A 18 -24.37 -11.65 31.73
C GLY A 18 -24.82 -12.82 30.87
N GLU A 19 -25.70 -12.56 29.91
CA GLU A 19 -25.90 -13.49 28.80
C GLU A 19 -24.52 -13.77 28.18
N PRO A 20 -24.19 -15.06 27.93
CA PRO A 20 -22.98 -15.37 27.21
C PRO A 20 -23.09 -14.71 25.84
N VAL A 21 -22.22 -13.75 25.56
CA VAL A 21 -22.03 -13.21 24.22
C VAL A 21 -21.72 -14.42 23.35
N PRO A 22 -22.51 -14.70 22.30
CA PRO A 22 -22.17 -15.78 21.40
C PRO A 22 -20.76 -15.49 20.86
N GLU A 23 -19.87 -16.42 21.13
CA GLU A 23 -18.54 -16.47 20.56
C GLU A 23 -18.74 -16.36 19.06
N ALA A 24 -18.41 -15.20 18.50
CA ALA A 24 -18.50 -14.99 17.08
C ALA A 24 -17.58 -16.04 16.46
N ASP A 25 -18.20 -17.08 15.90
CA ASP A 25 -17.51 -18.00 15.01
C ASP A 25 -16.67 -17.15 14.09
N SER A 26 -15.36 -17.22 14.28
CA SER A 26 -14.41 -16.67 13.38
C SER A 26 -14.59 -17.39 12.05
N ILE A 27 -15.50 -16.88 11.25
CA ILE A 27 -15.56 -17.23 9.84
C ILE A 27 -14.27 -16.65 9.27
N VAL A 28 -13.21 -17.43 9.39
CA VAL A 28 -12.03 -17.22 8.56
C VAL A 28 -12.55 -17.42 7.14
N PRO A 29 -12.65 -16.38 6.32
CA PRO A 29 -13.06 -16.58 4.95
C PRO A 29 -12.05 -17.56 4.37
N GLU A 30 -12.51 -18.75 4.02
CA GLU A 30 -11.72 -19.72 3.28
C GLU A 30 -11.12 -18.96 2.09
N LEU A 31 -9.81 -18.78 2.13
CA LEU A 31 -9.07 -18.14 1.05
C LEU A 31 -9.40 -18.92 -0.20
N MET A 32 -10.31 -18.36 -1.01
CA MET A 32 -10.59 -18.91 -2.33
C MET A 32 -9.25 -19.10 -3.03
N PRO A 33 -8.96 -20.29 -3.54
CA PRO A 33 -7.72 -20.51 -4.27
C PRO A 33 -7.67 -19.47 -5.38
N VAL A 34 -6.66 -18.61 -5.32
CA VAL A 34 -6.42 -17.63 -6.38
C VAL A 34 -6.19 -18.46 -7.65
N PRO A 35 -7.08 -18.37 -8.66
CA PRO A 35 -6.89 -19.14 -9.86
C PRO A 35 -5.51 -18.80 -10.43
N PRO A 36 -4.79 -19.79 -10.98
CA PRO A 36 -3.53 -19.50 -11.63
C PRO A 36 -3.77 -18.42 -12.67
N VAL A 37 -2.95 -17.38 -12.61
CA VAL A 37 -3.01 -16.26 -13.54
C VAL A 37 -2.54 -16.77 -14.91
N SER A 38 -3.37 -17.56 -15.54
CA SER A 38 -3.24 -17.87 -16.96
C SER A 38 -3.71 -16.63 -17.70
N GLY A 39 -2.86 -16.07 -18.55
CA GLY A 39 -3.22 -14.95 -19.40
C GLY A 39 -4.56 -15.23 -20.06
N ARG A 40 -5.61 -14.53 -19.64
CA ARG A 40 -6.89 -14.55 -20.33
C ARG A 40 -6.72 -13.70 -21.57
N THR A 41 -6.65 -14.32 -22.70
CA THR A 41 -6.83 -13.68 -23.99
C THR A 41 -8.33 -13.53 -24.26
N ASP A 42 -8.76 -12.34 -24.64
CA ASP A 42 -10.10 -12.14 -25.16
C ASP A 42 -10.27 -12.74 -26.58
N ALA A 43 -11.49 -12.66 -27.12
CA ALA A 43 -11.79 -13.13 -28.46
C ALA A 43 -11.01 -12.38 -29.56
N SER A 44 -10.34 -11.25 -29.26
CA SER A 44 -9.48 -10.47 -30.14
C SER A 44 -8.01 -10.88 -30.06
N GLY A 45 -7.65 -11.78 -29.11
CA GLY A 45 -6.27 -12.22 -28.91
C GLY A 45 -5.45 -11.22 -28.06
N GLU A 46 -6.07 -10.18 -27.52
CA GLU A 46 -5.42 -9.27 -26.62
C GLU A 46 -5.32 -9.90 -25.22
N GLU A 47 -4.10 -9.98 -24.72
CA GLU A 47 -3.86 -10.38 -23.33
C GLU A 47 -4.48 -9.32 -22.41
N TYR A 48 -5.50 -9.69 -21.61
CA TYR A 48 -6.04 -8.80 -20.60
C TYR A 48 -4.90 -8.35 -19.71
N GLY A 49 -4.50 -7.10 -19.88
CA GLY A 49 -3.37 -6.55 -19.17
C GLY A 49 -3.64 -6.50 -17.67
N PHE A 50 -2.90 -7.31 -16.92
CA PHE A 50 -2.91 -7.19 -15.47
C PHE A 50 -2.34 -5.83 -15.07
N TYR A 51 -2.98 -5.22 -14.07
CA TYR A 51 -2.40 -4.05 -13.44
C TYR A 51 -1.33 -4.48 -12.44
N VAL A 52 -0.19 -3.84 -12.54
CA VAL A 52 0.86 -3.88 -11.53
C VAL A 52 0.71 -2.63 -10.68
N TYR A 53 0.75 -2.82 -9.38
CA TYR A 53 0.66 -1.74 -8.39
C TYR A 53 2.04 -1.44 -7.83
N SER A 54 2.28 -0.17 -7.56
CA SER A 54 3.50 0.29 -6.91
C SER A 54 3.19 1.47 -6.00
N ARG A 55 3.91 1.58 -4.89
CA ARG A 55 3.93 2.80 -4.09
C ARG A 55 4.99 3.74 -4.62
N LEU A 56 4.62 5.00 -4.82
CA LEU A 56 5.57 6.05 -5.12
C LEU A 56 6.21 6.52 -3.82
N GLY A 57 7.53 6.47 -3.77
CA GLY A 57 8.31 7.07 -2.72
C GLY A 57 9.26 8.11 -3.28
N PHE A 58 9.71 9.02 -2.43
CA PHE A 58 10.66 10.06 -2.83
C PHE A 58 11.64 10.38 -1.71
N ARG A 59 12.75 10.97 -2.08
CA ARG A 59 13.74 11.52 -1.16
C ARG A 59 14.18 12.89 -1.62
N SER A 60 14.31 13.81 -0.67
CA SER A 60 14.91 15.13 -0.94
C SER A 60 16.37 14.95 -1.33
N VAL A 61 16.76 15.60 -2.40
CA VAL A 61 18.12 15.65 -2.92
C VAL A 61 18.49 17.10 -3.25
N ARG A 62 19.76 17.34 -3.56
CA ARG A 62 20.15 18.66 -4.01
C ARG A 62 19.45 18.99 -5.34
N GLY A 63 18.67 20.05 -5.36
CA GLY A 63 17.94 20.51 -6.55
C GLY A 63 16.52 19.95 -6.70
N GLY A 64 15.97 19.24 -5.71
CA GLY A 64 14.59 18.77 -5.77
C GLY A 64 14.35 17.44 -5.05
N ILE A 65 13.60 16.56 -5.67
CA ILE A 65 13.30 15.23 -5.17
C ILE A 65 13.69 14.14 -6.18
N ALA A 66 14.26 13.06 -5.69
CA ALA A 66 14.45 11.84 -6.45
C ALA A 66 13.36 10.83 -6.09
N VAL A 67 12.74 10.23 -7.08
CA VAL A 67 11.55 9.39 -6.95
C VAL A 67 11.90 7.93 -7.23
N TYR A 68 11.27 7.02 -6.50
CA TYR A 68 11.40 5.57 -6.70
C TYR A 68 10.06 4.88 -6.66
N LEU A 69 9.97 3.71 -7.28
CA LEU A 69 8.82 2.83 -7.27
C LEU A 69 9.07 1.68 -6.28
N ASP A 70 8.14 1.47 -5.35
CA ASP A 70 8.20 0.38 -4.38
C ASP A 70 7.13 -0.66 -4.73
N PHE A 71 7.57 -1.80 -5.21
CA PHE A 71 6.71 -2.92 -5.61
C PHE A 71 6.38 -3.88 -4.45
N GLY A 72 6.68 -3.50 -3.21
CA GLY A 72 6.41 -4.34 -2.04
C GLY A 72 7.40 -5.49 -1.87
N VAL A 73 8.50 -5.50 -2.61
CA VAL A 73 9.59 -6.47 -2.47
C VAL A 73 10.72 -5.85 -1.67
N ASP A 74 11.16 -6.53 -0.62
CA ASP A 74 12.23 -6.04 0.24
C ASP A 74 13.47 -5.62 -0.56
N LYS A 75 13.93 -4.42 -0.28
CA LYS A 75 15.13 -3.79 -0.88
C LYS A 75 15.03 -3.43 -2.37
N LEU A 76 13.94 -3.75 -3.04
CA LEU A 76 13.73 -3.35 -4.43
C LEU A 76 12.95 -2.02 -4.49
N ARG A 77 13.68 -0.94 -4.61
CA ARG A 77 13.14 0.42 -4.77
C ARG A 77 13.89 1.12 -5.90
N PRO A 78 13.60 0.72 -7.16
CA PRO A 78 14.27 1.32 -8.31
C PRO A 78 13.92 2.81 -8.39
N TYR A 79 14.95 3.65 -8.41
CA TYR A 79 14.80 5.06 -8.72
C TYR A 79 14.50 5.23 -10.20
N LEU A 80 13.76 6.28 -10.52
CA LEU A 80 13.61 6.69 -11.91
C LEU A 80 14.94 7.20 -12.44
N MET A 81 15.33 6.69 -13.61
CA MET A 81 16.58 7.01 -14.27
C MET A 81 16.31 7.64 -15.63
N ASP A 82 17.20 8.50 -16.09
CA ASP A 82 17.22 8.96 -17.46
C ASP A 82 17.87 7.92 -18.41
N ASP A 83 17.90 8.24 -19.69
CA ASP A 83 18.48 7.36 -20.72
C ASP A 83 20.01 7.17 -20.57
N GLN A 84 20.66 7.99 -19.75
CA GLN A 84 22.08 7.90 -19.44
C GLN A 84 22.36 7.12 -18.15
N GLY A 85 21.29 6.61 -17.49
CA GLY A 85 21.40 5.90 -16.22
C GLY A 85 21.65 6.81 -15.01
N SER A 86 21.43 8.13 -15.18
CA SER A 86 21.47 9.07 -14.07
C SER A 86 20.10 9.16 -13.41
N ARG A 87 20.10 9.41 -12.11
CA ARG A 87 18.85 9.52 -11.36
C ARG A 87 18.12 10.80 -11.75
N LEU A 88 16.83 10.66 -12.11
CA LEU A 88 15.96 11.79 -12.37
C LEU A 88 15.69 12.57 -11.09
N VAL A 89 15.77 13.88 -11.17
CA VAL A 89 15.44 14.83 -10.11
C VAL A 89 14.33 15.73 -10.61
N PHE A 90 13.29 15.87 -9.80
CA PHE A 90 12.11 16.66 -10.09
C PHE A 90 12.03 17.84 -9.10
N ASP A 91 11.54 18.97 -9.55
CA ASP A 91 11.34 20.15 -8.69
C ASP A 91 10.22 19.91 -7.67
N SER A 92 9.25 19.06 -8.01
CA SER A 92 8.10 18.75 -7.16
C SER A 92 7.57 17.34 -7.38
N LEU A 93 6.78 16.87 -6.42
CA LEU A 93 6.07 15.60 -6.53
C LEU A 93 5.03 15.61 -7.66
N LEU A 94 4.39 16.76 -7.90
CA LEU A 94 3.42 16.90 -8.99
C LEU A 94 4.10 16.74 -10.38
N GLU A 95 5.29 17.28 -10.54
CA GLU A 95 6.08 17.07 -11.76
C GLU A 95 6.43 15.59 -11.96
N ALA A 96 6.84 14.91 -10.90
CA ALA A 96 7.12 13.49 -10.95
C ALA A 96 5.87 12.67 -11.30
N LEU A 97 4.70 13.01 -10.75
CA LEU A 97 3.44 12.37 -11.09
C LEU A 97 3.05 12.60 -12.56
N ASN A 98 3.21 13.81 -13.08
CA ASN A 98 2.97 14.11 -14.49
C ASN A 98 3.92 13.32 -15.40
N TYR A 99 5.18 13.22 -15.02
CA TYR A 99 6.18 12.42 -15.74
C TYR A 99 5.79 10.94 -15.80
N LEU A 100 5.35 10.37 -14.68
CA LEU A 100 4.90 8.99 -14.59
C LEU A 100 3.60 8.76 -15.37
N SER A 101 2.65 9.70 -15.28
CA SER A 101 1.38 9.64 -16.01
C SER A 101 1.61 9.60 -17.52
N ALA A 102 2.53 10.41 -18.03
CA ALA A 102 2.91 10.39 -19.45
C ALA A 102 3.53 9.05 -19.90
N ARG A 103 3.91 8.19 -18.95
CA ARG A 103 4.46 6.84 -19.17
C ARG A 103 3.48 5.73 -18.83
N GLY A 104 2.21 6.06 -18.68
CA GLY A 104 1.13 5.10 -18.45
C GLY A 104 0.90 4.68 -17.00
N TRP A 105 1.59 5.33 -16.04
CA TRP A 105 1.28 5.14 -14.63
C TRP A 105 0.07 5.98 -14.22
N GLU A 106 -0.90 5.38 -13.56
CA GLU A 106 -2.10 6.03 -13.07
C GLU A 106 -2.06 6.15 -11.54
N LEU A 107 -2.34 7.32 -11.01
CA LEU A 107 -2.56 7.51 -9.57
C LEU A 107 -3.91 6.92 -9.19
N VAL A 108 -3.90 5.90 -8.36
CA VAL A 108 -5.12 5.23 -7.88
C VAL A 108 -5.62 5.88 -6.61
N GLN A 109 -4.72 6.13 -5.66
CA GLN A 109 -5.08 6.60 -4.34
C GLN A 109 -3.91 7.30 -3.67
N VAL A 110 -4.25 8.30 -2.85
CA VAL A 110 -3.38 8.87 -1.83
C VAL A 110 -3.95 8.50 -0.47
N TYR A 111 -3.12 7.97 0.41
CA TYR A 111 -3.53 7.58 1.77
C TYR A 111 -2.47 7.95 2.79
N LEU A 112 -2.88 8.08 4.03
CA LEU A 112 -1.96 8.28 5.15
C LEU A 112 -1.59 6.91 5.72
N ASP A 113 -0.30 6.69 5.81
CA ASP A 113 0.30 5.55 6.51
C ASP A 113 0.73 6.03 7.88
N VAL A 114 0.18 5.44 8.92
CA VAL A 114 0.46 5.82 10.31
C VAL A 114 1.23 4.69 10.96
N ASP A 115 2.49 4.93 11.27
CA ASP A 115 3.38 3.98 11.92
C ASP A 115 4.05 4.66 13.14
N ASP A 116 3.91 4.04 14.32
CA ASP A 116 4.49 4.49 15.59
C ASP A 116 4.27 5.99 15.94
N GLY A 117 3.14 6.57 15.48
CA GLY A 117 2.78 7.96 15.71
C GLY A 117 3.27 8.94 14.65
N ASP A 118 4.07 8.49 13.70
CA ASP A 118 4.41 9.24 12.49
C ASP A 118 3.39 8.98 11.39
N SER A 119 2.95 10.04 10.71
CA SER A 119 2.07 9.92 9.56
C SER A 119 2.80 10.35 8.29
N SER A 120 2.70 9.53 7.26
CA SER A 120 3.29 9.84 5.96
C SER A 120 2.29 9.58 4.83
N GLU A 121 2.25 10.50 3.88
CA GLU A 121 1.44 10.31 2.68
C GLU A 121 2.04 9.23 1.79
N ARG A 122 1.19 8.35 1.30
CA ARG A 122 1.54 7.30 0.36
C ARG A 122 0.73 7.46 -0.91
N TYR A 123 1.37 7.27 -2.04
CA TYR A 123 0.80 7.41 -3.36
C TYR A 123 0.79 6.04 -4.02
N LEU A 124 -0.41 5.47 -4.20
CA LEU A 124 -0.58 4.19 -4.88
C LEU A 124 -0.76 4.43 -6.36
N LEU A 125 0.13 3.87 -7.15
CA LEU A 125 0.09 3.91 -8.60
C LEU A 125 -0.23 2.53 -9.17
N ARG A 126 -0.76 2.51 -10.41
CA ARG A 126 -0.90 1.30 -11.20
C ARG A 126 -0.51 1.54 -12.65
N LYS A 127 -0.10 0.48 -13.32
CA LYS A 127 0.16 0.47 -14.75
C LYS A 127 -0.17 -0.91 -15.32
N ARG A 128 -0.71 -0.98 -16.53
CA ARG A 128 -0.95 -2.27 -17.16
C ARG A 128 0.39 -2.94 -17.49
N LEU A 129 0.49 -4.23 -17.23
CA LEU A 129 1.73 -4.98 -17.47
C LEU A 129 2.11 -5.00 -18.97
N CYS A 130 1.13 -4.98 -19.87
CA CYS A 130 1.37 -4.89 -21.31
C CYS A 130 1.99 -3.56 -21.75
N ASP A 131 1.81 -2.49 -20.94
CA ASP A 131 2.35 -1.16 -21.24
C ASP A 131 3.75 -0.94 -20.62
N PHE A 132 4.32 -1.97 -19.98
CA PHE A 132 5.66 -1.88 -19.42
C PHE A 132 6.72 -1.76 -20.51
N THR A 133 7.66 -0.85 -20.31
CA THR A 133 8.88 -0.81 -21.11
C THR A 133 9.70 -2.10 -20.89
N PRO A 134 10.60 -2.46 -21.80
CA PRO A 134 11.47 -3.62 -21.62
C PRO A 134 12.23 -3.60 -20.29
N GLN A 135 12.69 -2.43 -19.86
CA GLN A 135 13.41 -2.25 -18.59
C GLN A 135 12.50 -2.45 -17.37
N GLU A 136 11.27 -1.89 -17.39
CA GLU A 136 10.29 -2.10 -16.32
C GLU A 136 9.89 -3.59 -16.24
N ARG A 137 9.77 -4.25 -17.41
CA ARG A 137 9.46 -5.67 -17.50
C ARG A 137 10.55 -6.54 -16.89
N GLU A 138 11.81 -6.24 -17.19
CA GLU A 138 12.97 -6.94 -16.63
C GLU A 138 12.99 -6.84 -15.11
N ILE A 139 12.77 -5.64 -14.56
CA ILE A 139 12.68 -5.43 -13.10
C ILE A 139 11.53 -6.23 -12.50
N TYR A 140 10.35 -6.21 -13.13
CA TYR A 140 9.18 -6.92 -12.64
C TYR A 140 9.38 -8.44 -12.67
N ASP A 141 9.77 -9.00 -13.80
CA ASP A 141 9.95 -10.46 -13.97
C ASP A 141 11.09 -10.98 -13.11
N GLY A 142 12.17 -10.21 -12.95
CA GLY A 142 13.33 -10.63 -12.16
C GLY A 142 13.14 -10.58 -10.64
N HIS A 143 12.23 -9.74 -10.15
CA HIS A 143 12.17 -9.44 -8.72
C HIS A 143 10.77 -9.53 -8.11
N VAL A 144 9.72 -9.28 -8.85
CA VAL A 144 8.34 -9.21 -8.33
C VAL A 144 7.57 -10.49 -8.63
N ARG A 145 7.72 -11.02 -9.82
CA ARG A 145 7.07 -12.27 -10.24
C ARG A 145 7.87 -13.48 -9.74
N ARG A 146 7.45 -14.01 -8.61
CA ARG A 146 7.97 -15.27 -8.05
C ARG A 146 6.92 -16.36 -8.07
#